data_960b91051556dfc0c5f643a2f24dbcc1
#
_entry.id   960b91051556dfc0c5f643a2f24dbcc1
#
_cell.length_a   1.000
_cell.length_b   1.000
_cell.length_c   1.000
_cell.angle_alpha   90.00
_cell.angle_beta   90.00
_cell.angle_gamma   90.00
#
_symmetry.space_group_name_H-M   'P 1'
#
loop_
_entity.id
_entity.type
_entity.pdbx_description
1 polymer ?
#
loop_
_entity_poly.entity_id
_entity_poly.type
_entity_poly.pdbx_seq_one_letter_code
_entity_poly.pdbx_strand_id
1 'polypeptide(L)'
;MNYSIISYILGWVLTIESIFMFIPCIVAAIYREKEGFAFLIVALLCLAIGLLRIRKKTKSQVFYAKEGFVTVALSWIIMSIFGALPFVINQDIPSFTDALFETISGFTTTGASILSDVEALSHCSLFWRSFTHWIGGMGVFVFLLAILPLTGGYNMHLMRAESPGPSVGKFVPKVRETAKILYAIYIVMTLVEIILLLSAGMPLFDSLTVSFGTAGTGGFGIKNTSIADYNMVIQAIISIFMILFGVNFCAYFLLLGNNKKDAFKLEEVHWYLTIIAGAVAIITINTKDMFHNLFTAFHHALFQVASVITTTGYSTTDFDLWPQLSRAVLVIVMFIGACAGSTGGGIKVSRIIILVKSVKQELGYFIHPRSVKVIKMDNKPLSANSIRGVNAFFVTYTLIFVASLLIITFDNFDLVTNFTAVTATLNNIGPGLKLVGPTGNFGIFSPVAKYILMFDMLAGRLELYPILLLFTPSVWKKH
;
A
#
# COMPACT_ATOMS: atom_id res chain seq x y z
N MET A 1 10.01 24.51 13.88
CA MET A 1 9.95 23.06 13.81
C MET A 1 10.74 22.43 14.94
N ASN A 2 10.20 21.39 15.59
CA ASN A 2 10.83 20.72 16.74
C ASN A 2 11.64 19.48 16.29
N TYR A 3 12.89 19.71 15.87
CA TYR A 3 13.78 18.63 15.40
C TYR A 3 14.08 17.57 16.48
N SER A 4 14.03 17.96 17.77
CA SER A 4 14.34 17.04 18.87
C SER A 4 13.28 15.93 18.98
N ILE A 5 12.00 16.28 18.84
CA ILE A 5 10.91 15.30 18.92
C ILE A 5 10.86 14.41 17.67
N ILE A 6 11.15 14.99 16.48
CA ILE A 6 11.26 14.21 15.23
C ILE A 6 12.36 13.16 15.38
N SER A 7 13.57 13.59 15.81
CA SER A 7 14.70 12.67 16.01
C SER A 7 14.40 11.58 17.04
N TYR A 8 13.66 11.91 18.11
CA TYR A 8 13.22 10.95 19.13
C TYR A 8 12.27 9.89 18.54
N ILE A 9 11.27 10.31 17.75
CA ILE A 9 10.32 9.39 17.11
C ILE A 9 11.02 8.51 16.07
N LEU A 10 11.92 9.08 15.24
CA LEU A 10 12.74 8.32 14.31
C LEU A 10 13.63 7.29 15.02
N GLY A 11 14.13 7.61 16.23
CA GLY A 11 14.83 6.64 17.07
C GLY A 11 13.98 5.43 17.43
N TRP A 12 12.72 5.65 17.78
CA TRP A 12 11.78 4.54 18.03
C TRP A 12 11.47 3.72 16.76
N VAL A 13 11.30 4.40 15.62
CA VAL A 13 11.08 3.71 14.33
C VAL A 13 12.23 2.75 14.04
N LEU A 14 13.48 3.22 14.12
CA LEU A 14 14.67 2.39 13.91
C LEU A 14 14.79 1.23 14.93
N THR A 15 14.43 1.48 16.19
CA THR A 15 14.44 0.43 17.21
C THR A 15 13.44 -0.68 16.89
N ILE A 16 12.26 -0.32 16.39
CA ILE A 16 11.22 -1.28 16.00
C ILE A 16 11.63 -2.03 14.73
N GLU A 17 12.17 -1.33 13.74
CA GLU A 17 12.71 -1.94 12.53
C GLU A 17 13.81 -2.95 12.85
N SER A 18 14.71 -2.62 13.79
CA SER A 18 15.70 -3.57 14.31
C SER A 18 15.06 -4.86 14.83
N ILE A 19 14.00 -4.76 15.64
CA ILE A 19 13.28 -5.93 16.16
C ILE A 19 12.72 -6.78 15.01
N PHE A 20 12.13 -6.15 14.00
CA PHE A 20 11.60 -6.84 12.84
C PHE A 20 12.69 -7.52 12.01
N MET A 21 13.88 -6.91 11.89
CA MET A 21 15.02 -7.51 11.19
C MET A 21 15.61 -8.75 11.87
N PHE A 22 15.34 -8.97 13.17
CA PHE A 22 15.73 -10.23 13.82
C PHE A 22 14.92 -11.44 13.32
N ILE A 23 13.73 -11.24 12.76
CA ILE A 23 12.90 -12.34 12.26
C ILE A 23 13.54 -13.01 11.03
N PRO A 24 14.00 -12.29 9.98
CA PRO A 24 14.80 -12.87 8.91
C PRO A 24 16.06 -13.62 9.40
N CYS A 25 16.70 -13.17 10.49
CA CYS A 25 17.84 -13.92 11.08
C CYS A 25 17.41 -15.30 11.60
N ILE A 26 16.21 -15.40 12.18
CA ILE A 26 15.66 -16.69 12.61
C ILE A 26 15.38 -17.59 11.39
N VAL A 27 14.81 -17.03 10.31
CA VAL A 27 14.59 -17.76 9.06
C VAL A 27 15.92 -18.27 8.51
N ALA A 28 16.94 -17.43 8.43
CA ALA A 28 18.27 -17.82 7.98
C ALA A 28 18.88 -18.95 8.84
N ALA A 29 18.67 -18.93 10.16
CA ALA A 29 19.13 -19.99 11.05
C ALA A 29 18.41 -21.32 10.78
N ILE A 30 17.11 -21.30 10.48
CA ILE A 30 16.32 -22.49 10.13
C ILE A 30 16.81 -23.11 8.81
N TYR A 31 17.03 -22.28 7.79
CA TYR A 31 17.48 -22.71 6.46
C TYR A 31 19.01 -22.83 6.34
N ARG A 32 19.76 -22.47 7.41
CA ARG A 32 21.23 -22.50 7.48
C ARG A 32 21.91 -21.61 6.43
N GLU A 33 21.33 -20.44 6.20
CA GLU A 33 21.81 -19.44 5.25
C GLU A 33 22.78 -18.46 5.92
N LYS A 34 23.86 -18.10 5.23
CA LYS A 34 24.86 -17.12 5.70
C LYS A 34 24.36 -15.69 5.58
N GLU A 35 23.41 -15.43 4.70
CA GLU A 35 22.81 -14.14 4.38
C GLU A 35 22.13 -13.51 5.62
N GLY A 36 21.75 -14.31 6.60
CA GLY A 36 21.26 -13.84 7.90
C GLY A 36 22.21 -12.93 8.68
N PHE A 37 23.53 -13.04 8.46
CA PHE A 37 24.49 -12.15 9.12
C PHE A 37 24.36 -10.70 8.69
N ALA A 38 24.01 -10.41 7.42
CA ALA A 38 23.78 -9.05 6.99
C ALA A 38 22.58 -8.42 7.69
N PHE A 39 21.48 -9.18 7.84
CA PHE A 39 20.31 -8.75 8.61
C PHE A 39 20.69 -8.47 10.07
N LEU A 40 21.50 -9.32 10.69
CA LEU A 40 21.94 -9.13 12.07
C LEU A 40 22.79 -7.84 12.23
N ILE A 41 23.75 -7.61 11.33
CA ILE A 41 24.58 -6.40 11.35
C ILE A 41 23.72 -5.15 11.25
N VAL A 42 22.80 -5.10 10.29
CA VAL A 42 21.92 -3.95 10.09
C VAL A 42 20.94 -3.79 11.26
N ALA A 43 20.40 -4.89 11.81
CA ALA A 43 19.54 -4.84 12.99
C ALA A 43 20.28 -4.21 14.19
N LEU A 44 21.52 -4.63 14.46
CA LEU A 44 22.33 -4.06 15.53
C LEU A 44 22.67 -2.58 15.29
N LEU A 45 22.93 -2.19 14.05
CA LEU A 45 23.16 -0.81 13.65
C LEU A 45 21.92 0.06 13.92
N CYS A 46 20.73 -0.39 13.48
CA CYS A 46 19.44 0.28 13.72
C CYS A 46 19.17 0.41 15.22
N LEU A 47 19.43 -0.65 16.00
CA LEU A 47 19.26 -0.66 17.44
C LEU A 47 20.18 0.37 18.12
N ALA A 48 21.45 0.37 17.75
CA ALA A 48 22.43 1.31 18.31
C ALA A 48 22.05 2.78 18.04
N ILE A 49 21.74 3.11 16.79
CA ILE A 49 21.31 4.47 16.41
C ILE A 49 19.98 4.82 17.09
N GLY A 50 19.02 3.90 17.10
CA GLY A 50 17.70 4.10 17.71
C GLY A 50 17.82 4.42 19.19
N LEU A 51 18.53 3.60 19.97
CA LEU A 51 18.74 3.79 21.40
C LEU A 51 19.50 5.07 21.73
N LEU A 52 20.50 5.44 20.93
CA LEU A 52 21.24 6.71 21.10
C LEU A 52 20.31 7.91 20.91
N ARG A 53 19.35 7.86 19.99
CA ARG A 53 18.38 8.93 19.76
C ARG A 53 17.33 9.00 20.85
N ILE A 54 16.83 7.86 21.33
CA ILE A 54 15.83 7.78 22.40
C ILE A 54 16.38 8.28 23.75
N ARG A 55 17.65 8.05 24.06
CA ARG A 55 18.29 8.53 25.31
C ARG A 55 18.31 10.05 25.42
N LYS A 56 18.31 10.79 24.31
CA LYS A 56 18.24 12.25 24.30
C LYS A 56 16.79 12.70 24.53
N LYS A 57 16.40 12.82 25.82
CA LYS A 57 15.06 13.33 26.21
C LYS A 57 14.75 14.65 25.51
N THR A 58 13.54 14.75 24.95
CA THR A 58 13.06 16.00 24.34
C THR A 58 12.77 17.06 25.40
N LYS A 59 13.32 18.26 25.25
CA LYS A 59 13.08 19.41 26.16
C LYS A 59 11.68 20.01 26.00
N SER A 60 11.05 19.86 24.84
CA SER A 60 9.73 20.39 24.51
C SER A 60 8.82 19.29 24.02
N GLN A 61 7.62 19.23 24.57
CA GLN A 61 6.58 18.24 24.18
C GLN A 61 5.58 18.82 23.17
N VAL A 62 5.85 19.98 22.57
CA VAL A 62 4.95 20.59 21.60
C VAL A 62 5.15 19.96 20.23
N PHE A 63 4.06 19.39 19.69
CA PHE A 63 4.03 18.66 18.43
C PHE A 63 2.81 19.08 17.62
N TYR A 64 3.01 19.74 16.52
CA TYR A 64 1.95 20.21 15.63
C TYR A 64 1.78 19.25 14.43
N ALA A 65 0.73 19.47 13.66
CA ALA A 65 0.45 18.66 12.48
C ALA A 65 1.61 18.62 11.46
N LYS A 66 2.31 19.74 11.28
CA LYS A 66 3.47 19.83 10.37
C LYS A 66 4.62 18.91 10.78
N GLU A 67 4.94 18.84 12.09
CA GLU A 67 5.95 17.90 12.60
C GLU A 67 5.50 16.45 12.39
N GLY A 68 4.19 16.17 12.53
CA GLY A 68 3.61 14.86 12.26
C GLY A 68 3.83 14.41 10.83
N PHE A 69 3.44 15.21 9.86
CA PHE A 69 3.60 14.90 8.44
C PHE A 69 5.06 14.68 8.04
N VAL A 70 5.95 15.58 8.48
CA VAL A 70 7.39 15.46 8.22
C VAL A 70 7.98 14.20 8.86
N THR A 71 7.60 13.89 10.09
CA THR A 71 8.07 12.69 10.80
C THR A 71 7.63 11.42 10.07
N VAL A 72 6.38 11.36 9.62
CA VAL A 72 5.86 10.24 8.85
C VAL A 72 6.70 10.04 7.58
N ALA A 73 6.83 11.07 6.75
CA ALA A 73 7.56 10.95 5.49
C ALA A 73 9.04 10.56 5.69
N LEU A 74 9.73 11.16 6.68
CA LEU A 74 11.11 10.80 7.01
C LEU A 74 11.25 9.38 7.55
N SER A 75 10.26 8.87 8.28
CA SER A 75 10.29 7.50 8.79
C SER A 75 10.24 6.48 7.66
N TRP A 76 9.37 6.67 6.68
CA TRP A 76 9.31 5.79 5.51
C TRP A 76 10.61 5.79 4.72
N ILE A 77 11.22 6.96 4.51
CA ILE A 77 12.50 7.09 3.82
C ILE A 77 13.61 6.37 4.61
N ILE A 78 13.71 6.62 5.91
CA ILE A 78 14.78 6.06 6.75
C ILE A 78 14.64 4.54 6.86
N MET A 79 13.44 4.02 7.10
CA MET A 79 13.19 2.59 7.11
C MET A 79 13.57 1.94 5.78
N SER A 80 13.23 2.56 4.66
CA SER A 80 13.59 2.01 3.35
C SER A 80 15.10 1.99 3.11
N ILE A 81 15.83 3.00 3.60
CA ILE A 81 17.30 3.04 3.51
C ILE A 81 17.92 1.91 4.32
N PHE A 82 17.53 1.75 5.58
CA PHE A 82 18.08 0.69 6.43
C PHE A 82 17.61 -0.71 5.99
N GLY A 83 16.35 -0.83 5.57
CA GLY A 83 15.79 -2.07 5.02
C GLY A 83 16.44 -2.55 3.72
N ALA A 84 17.07 -1.64 2.96
CA ALA A 84 17.80 -1.97 1.74
C ALA A 84 19.20 -2.51 2.00
N LEU A 85 19.84 -2.14 3.13
CA LEU A 85 21.23 -2.50 3.40
C LEU A 85 21.51 -4.00 3.41
N PRO A 86 20.66 -4.89 3.98
CA PRO A 86 20.91 -6.32 3.93
C PRO A 86 21.05 -6.86 2.50
N PHE A 87 20.23 -6.41 1.55
CA PHE A 87 20.33 -6.84 0.15
C PHE A 87 21.65 -6.44 -0.52
N VAL A 88 22.16 -5.23 -0.19
CA VAL A 88 23.46 -4.77 -0.70
C VAL A 88 24.60 -5.53 -0.09
N ILE A 89 24.58 -5.78 1.23
CA ILE A 89 25.64 -6.50 1.96
C ILE A 89 25.71 -7.96 1.49
N ASN A 90 24.59 -8.61 1.30
CA ASN A 90 24.49 -9.98 0.80
C ASN A 90 24.81 -10.12 -0.69
N GLN A 91 24.89 -9.01 -1.42
CA GLN A 91 25.00 -8.99 -2.88
C GLN A 91 23.78 -9.62 -3.61
N ASP A 92 22.66 -9.77 -2.91
CA ASP A 92 21.38 -10.17 -3.52
C ASP A 92 20.91 -9.12 -4.55
N ILE A 93 21.10 -7.83 -4.20
CA ILE A 93 20.89 -6.67 -5.06
C ILE A 93 22.09 -5.75 -4.90
N PRO A 94 23.13 -5.88 -5.75
CA PRO A 94 24.40 -5.16 -5.56
C PRO A 94 24.28 -3.64 -5.66
N SER A 95 23.37 -3.15 -6.51
CA SER A 95 23.12 -1.71 -6.69
C SER A 95 22.29 -1.17 -5.52
N PHE A 96 22.82 -0.16 -4.82
CA PHE A 96 22.06 0.50 -3.74
C PHE A 96 20.76 1.14 -4.25
N THR A 97 20.77 1.72 -5.46
CA THR A 97 19.54 2.30 -6.06
C THR A 97 18.48 1.23 -6.25
N ASP A 98 18.86 0.06 -6.73
CA ASP A 98 17.94 -1.06 -6.96
C ASP A 98 17.45 -1.68 -5.65
N ALA A 99 18.35 -1.86 -4.67
CA ALA A 99 17.97 -2.32 -3.34
C ALA A 99 17.02 -1.36 -2.63
N LEU A 100 17.24 -0.03 -2.79
CA LEU A 100 16.37 0.99 -2.26
C LEU A 100 15.01 0.99 -2.96
N PHE A 101 14.98 0.81 -4.29
CA PHE A 101 13.74 0.69 -5.06
C PHE A 101 12.90 -0.50 -4.57
N GLU A 102 13.53 -1.68 -4.44
CA GLU A 102 12.89 -2.90 -3.97
C GLU A 102 12.32 -2.72 -2.56
N THR A 103 13.07 -2.07 -1.66
CA THR A 103 12.67 -1.87 -0.27
C THR A 103 11.60 -0.79 -0.12
N ILE A 104 11.68 0.30 -0.88
CA ILE A 104 10.59 1.30 -0.95
C ILE A 104 9.32 0.63 -1.47
N SER A 105 9.42 -0.14 -2.54
CA SER A 105 8.31 -0.92 -3.08
C SER A 105 7.74 -1.88 -2.02
N GLY A 106 8.60 -2.51 -1.25
CA GLY A 106 8.23 -3.37 -0.13
C GLY A 106 7.42 -2.63 0.94
N PHE A 107 7.99 -1.62 1.56
CA PHE A 107 7.32 -0.88 2.63
C PHE A 107 6.08 -0.11 2.15
N THR A 108 6.12 0.51 0.97
CA THR A 108 4.94 1.20 0.40
C THR A 108 3.88 0.25 -0.13
N THR A 109 4.12 -1.06 0.00
CA THR A 109 3.22 -2.13 -0.47
C THR A 109 2.87 -1.98 -1.96
N THR A 110 3.85 -1.57 -2.76
CA THR A 110 3.66 -1.39 -4.20
C THR A 110 3.82 -2.69 -4.97
N GLY A 111 4.81 -3.52 -4.62
CA GLY A 111 5.08 -4.78 -5.31
C GLY A 111 5.77 -4.66 -6.67
N ALA A 112 6.18 -3.47 -7.07
CA ALA A 112 7.04 -3.27 -8.22
C ALA A 112 8.46 -3.79 -7.91
N SER A 113 8.99 -4.70 -8.72
CA SER A 113 10.30 -5.34 -8.49
C SER A 113 11.29 -5.01 -9.59
N ILE A 114 12.57 -4.89 -9.22
CA ILE A 114 13.68 -4.77 -10.15
C ILE A 114 14.28 -6.14 -10.47
N LEU A 115 13.88 -7.19 -9.78
CA LEU A 115 14.45 -8.52 -9.90
C LEU A 115 13.97 -9.20 -11.18
N SER A 116 14.90 -9.80 -11.91
CA SER A 116 14.60 -10.66 -13.05
C SER A 116 14.37 -12.11 -12.64
N ASP A 117 14.98 -12.55 -11.54
CA ASP A 117 14.85 -13.88 -10.97
C ASP A 117 14.70 -13.76 -9.45
N VAL A 118 13.46 -13.96 -8.97
CA VAL A 118 13.13 -13.89 -7.55
C VAL A 118 13.55 -15.15 -6.82
N GLU A 119 13.54 -16.30 -7.52
CA GLU A 119 13.86 -17.62 -6.92
C GLU A 119 15.35 -17.80 -6.61
N ALA A 120 16.20 -16.93 -7.18
CA ALA A 120 17.63 -16.90 -6.86
C ALA A 120 17.96 -16.35 -5.46
N LEU A 121 17.00 -15.64 -4.84
CA LEU A 121 17.20 -15.05 -3.51
C LEU A 121 17.17 -16.09 -2.40
N SER A 122 17.93 -15.85 -1.30
CA SER A 122 17.84 -16.63 -0.07
C SER A 122 16.45 -16.54 0.59
N HIS A 123 16.07 -17.57 1.37
CA HIS A 123 14.79 -17.57 2.08
C HIS A 123 14.66 -16.39 3.05
N CYS A 124 15.74 -15.97 3.72
CA CYS A 124 15.69 -14.83 4.62
C CYS A 124 15.46 -13.51 3.86
N SER A 125 15.99 -13.35 2.65
CA SER A 125 15.77 -12.19 1.80
C SER A 125 14.37 -12.19 1.20
N LEU A 126 13.85 -13.33 0.75
CA LEU A 126 12.45 -13.51 0.30
C LEU A 126 11.47 -13.21 1.43
N PHE A 127 11.76 -13.71 2.65
CA PHE A 127 10.94 -13.44 3.82
C PHE A 127 10.91 -11.94 4.12
N TRP A 128 12.06 -11.25 4.12
CA TRP A 128 12.13 -9.82 4.38
C TRP A 128 11.33 -9.02 3.37
N ARG A 129 11.45 -9.33 2.06
CA ARG A 129 10.64 -8.68 1.01
C ARG A 129 9.15 -8.76 1.32
N SER A 130 8.61 -9.95 1.57
CA SER A 130 7.19 -10.15 1.87
C SER A 130 6.80 -9.53 3.23
N PHE A 131 7.69 -9.58 4.21
CA PHE A 131 7.43 -9.06 5.54
C PHE A 131 7.37 -7.52 5.57
N THR A 132 8.16 -6.84 4.70
CA THR A 132 8.03 -5.37 4.52
C THR A 132 6.63 -4.97 4.07
N HIS A 133 5.95 -5.76 3.24
CA HIS A 133 4.54 -5.53 2.88
C HIS A 133 3.62 -5.63 4.10
N TRP A 134 3.82 -6.63 4.94
CA TRP A 134 2.99 -6.79 6.13
C TRP A 134 3.16 -5.63 7.12
N ILE A 135 4.40 -5.15 7.32
CA ILE A 135 4.71 -3.98 8.14
C ILE A 135 4.08 -2.72 7.49
N GLY A 136 4.25 -2.55 6.18
CA GLY A 136 3.76 -1.39 5.43
C GLY A 136 2.24 -1.31 5.33
N GLY A 137 1.54 -2.47 5.32
CA GLY A 137 0.10 -2.56 5.10
C GLY A 137 -0.72 -1.77 6.10
N MET A 138 -0.45 -1.89 7.39
CA MET A 138 -1.14 -1.14 8.44
C MET A 138 -0.47 0.18 8.82
N GLY A 139 0.69 0.50 8.20
CA GLY A 139 1.45 1.68 8.52
C GLY A 139 2.21 1.58 9.84
N VAL A 140 3.46 2.02 9.82
CA VAL A 140 4.37 1.94 10.98
C VAL A 140 3.87 2.75 12.16
N PHE A 141 3.20 3.87 11.90
CA PHE A 141 2.71 4.75 12.97
C PHE A 141 1.44 4.26 13.65
N VAL A 142 0.59 3.50 12.98
CA VAL A 142 -0.53 2.82 13.64
C VAL A 142 0.01 1.82 14.66
N PHE A 143 1.08 1.10 14.31
CA PHE A 143 1.78 0.21 15.22
C PHE A 143 2.43 0.97 16.38
N LEU A 144 3.13 2.07 16.11
CA LEU A 144 3.70 2.95 17.14
C LEU A 144 2.64 3.49 18.09
N LEU A 145 1.49 3.93 17.56
CA LEU A 145 0.37 4.43 18.37
C LEU A 145 -0.24 3.36 19.27
N ALA A 146 -0.25 2.10 18.82
CA ALA A 146 -0.75 1.00 19.63
C ALA A 146 0.17 0.65 20.81
N ILE A 147 1.49 0.74 20.63
CA ILE A 147 2.50 0.28 21.60
C ILE A 147 2.99 1.42 22.50
N LEU A 148 3.32 2.59 21.93
CA LEU A 148 3.91 3.68 22.70
C LEU A 148 2.86 4.50 23.46
N PRO A 149 3.07 4.74 24.76
CA PRO A 149 2.27 5.68 25.53
C PRO A 149 2.70 7.12 25.18
N LEU A 150 2.40 7.59 23.97
CA LEU A 150 2.58 8.98 23.60
C LEU A 150 1.54 9.81 24.35
N THR A 151 1.96 10.59 25.32
CA THR A 151 1.11 11.46 26.15
C THR A 151 0.75 12.73 25.38
N GLY A 152 -0.55 13.09 25.34
CA GLY A 152 -1.03 14.37 24.78
C GLY A 152 -1.60 14.27 23.36
N GLY A 153 -1.93 15.40 22.75
CA GLY A 153 -2.62 15.51 21.46
C GLY A 153 -1.84 15.04 20.21
N TYR A 154 -0.66 14.49 20.39
CA TYR A 154 0.23 14.00 19.33
C TYR A 154 -0.38 12.88 18.47
N ASN A 155 -1.12 11.97 19.10
CA ASN A 155 -1.65 10.76 18.50
C ASN A 155 -2.60 11.04 17.33
N MET A 156 -3.40 12.11 17.43
CA MET A 156 -4.37 12.48 16.40
C MET A 156 -3.69 12.96 15.10
N HIS A 157 -2.61 13.69 15.20
CA HIS A 157 -1.90 14.23 14.04
C HIS A 157 -1.14 13.12 13.29
N LEU A 158 -0.52 12.19 14.01
CA LEU A 158 0.16 11.04 13.42
C LEU A 158 -0.84 10.11 12.71
N MET A 159 -1.96 9.79 13.36
CA MET A 159 -2.99 8.94 12.76
C MET A 159 -3.61 9.56 11.50
N ARG A 160 -3.83 10.88 11.49
CA ARG A 160 -4.32 11.59 10.29
C ARG A 160 -3.30 11.61 9.15
N ALA A 161 -2.00 11.55 9.46
CA ALA A 161 -0.94 11.55 8.46
C ALA A 161 -0.80 10.20 7.74
N GLU A 162 -1.19 9.10 8.40
CA GLU A 162 -1.10 7.74 7.82
C GLU A 162 -2.44 7.11 7.47
N SER A 163 -3.54 7.59 8.06
CA SER A 163 -4.85 6.98 7.84
C SER A 163 -5.47 7.52 6.56
N PRO A 164 -5.57 6.71 5.51
CA PRO A 164 -6.09 7.14 4.22
C PRO A 164 -7.60 7.39 4.27
N GLY A 165 -8.03 8.57 3.84
CA GLY A 165 -9.42 8.86 3.56
C GLY A 165 -9.99 10.17 4.13
N PRO A 166 -11.12 10.64 3.58
CA PRO A 166 -11.71 11.94 3.92
C PRO A 166 -12.35 12.03 5.31
N SER A 167 -12.55 10.89 6.01
CA SER A 167 -13.08 10.88 7.38
C SER A 167 -12.60 9.67 8.16
N VAL A 168 -11.76 9.89 9.15
CA VAL A 168 -11.55 8.90 10.23
C VAL A 168 -12.78 9.00 11.14
N GLY A 169 -13.69 8.05 11.06
CA GLY A 169 -14.87 8.01 11.93
C GLY A 169 -14.44 8.01 13.41
N LYS A 170 -15.06 8.85 14.22
CA LYS A 170 -14.84 8.90 15.67
C LYS A 170 -15.53 7.70 16.33
N PHE A 171 -14.96 6.48 16.16
CA PHE A 171 -15.60 5.27 16.70
C PHE A 171 -15.18 4.94 18.12
N VAL A 172 -14.01 5.45 18.56
CA VAL A 172 -13.50 5.19 19.91
C VAL A 172 -12.93 6.49 20.50
N PRO A 173 -13.21 6.80 21.79
CA PRO A 173 -12.75 8.04 22.43
C PRO A 173 -11.21 8.19 22.47
N LYS A 174 -10.49 7.06 22.44
CA LYS A 174 -9.03 7.02 22.52
C LYS A 174 -8.45 6.46 21.23
N VAL A 175 -7.68 7.26 20.49
CA VAL A 175 -6.98 6.88 19.24
C VAL A 175 -6.19 5.57 19.40
N ARG A 176 -5.56 5.37 20.55
CA ARG A 176 -4.79 4.16 20.87
C ARG A 176 -5.65 2.89 20.86
N GLU A 177 -6.84 2.95 21.42
CA GLU A 177 -7.76 1.78 21.47
C GLU A 177 -8.25 1.45 20.05
N THR A 178 -8.55 2.46 19.24
CA THR A 178 -8.88 2.26 17.83
C THR A 178 -7.74 1.57 17.09
N ALA A 179 -6.50 2.05 17.22
CA ALA A 179 -5.34 1.45 16.59
C ALA A 179 -5.14 -0.02 17.00
N LYS A 180 -5.29 -0.34 18.29
CA LYS A 180 -5.18 -1.72 18.79
C LYS A 180 -6.21 -2.65 18.15
N ILE A 181 -7.47 -2.21 18.05
CA ILE A 181 -8.54 -3.02 17.47
C ILE A 181 -8.28 -3.26 15.98
N LEU A 182 -7.91 -2.22 15.22
CA LEU A 182 -7.60 -2.35 13.81
C LEU A 182 -6.41 -3.30 13.58
N TYR A 183 -5.38 -3.20 14.44
CA TYR A 183 -4.24 -4.12 14.38
C TYR A 183 -4.63 -5.56 14.73
N ALA A 184 -5.47 -5.75 15.72
CA ALA A 184 -5.96 -7.08 16.08
C ALA A 184 -6.75 -7.72 14.92
N ILE A 185 -7.62 -6.97 14.24
CA ILE A 185 -8.36 -7.44 13.06
C ILE A 185 -7.36 -7.84 11.95
N TYR A 186 -6.37 -7.00 11.68
CA TYR A 186 -5.35 -7.26 10.66
C TYR A 186 -4.59 -8.56 10.94
N ILE A 187 -4.09 -8.74 12.17
CA ILE A 187 -3.37 -9.95 12.59
C ILE A 187 -4.27 -11.19 12.49
N VAL A 188 -5.49 -11.11 13.00
CA VAL A 188 -6.44 -12.25 12.97
C VAL A 188 -6.74 -12.65 11.54
N MET A 189 -7.02 -11.69 10.64
CA MET A 189 -7.27 -11.99 9.23
C MET A 189 -6.05 -12.62 8.56
N THR A 190 -4.83 -12.12 8.83
CA THR A 190 -3.59 -12.72 8.30
C THR A 190 -3.42 -14.16 8.80
N LEU A 191 -3.66 -14.43 10.10
CA LEU A 191 -3.55 -15.79 10.66
C LEU A 191 -4.59 -16.74 10.06
N VAL A 192 -5.82 -16.29 9.85
CA VAL A 192 -6.87 -17.09 9.21
C VAL A 192 -6.48 -17.43 7.77
N GLU A 193 -5.93 -16.49 7.01
CA GLU A 193 -5.44 -16.73 5.66
C GLU A 193 -4.32 -17.79 5.66
N ILE A 194 -3.32 -17.65 6.52
CA ILE A 194 -2.21 -18.62 6.65
C ILE A 194 -2.76 -20.03 6.92
N ILE A 195 -3.70 -20.17 7.87
CA ILE A 195 -4.30 -21.46 8.22
C ILE A 195 -5.05 -22.06 7.03
N LEU A 196 -5.80 -21.26 6.27
CA LEU A 196 -6.53 -21.73 5.10
C LEU A 196 -5.60 -22.13 3.96
N LEU A 197 -4.52 -21.38 3.71
CA LEU A 197 -3.52 -21.73 2.69
C LEU A 197 -2.79 -23.03 3.05
N LEU A 198 -2.41 -23.22 4.32
CA LEU A 198 -1.84 -24.47 4.82
C LEU A 198 -2.79 -25.64 4.63
N SER A 199 -4.09 -25.46 4.96
CA SER A 199 -5.11 -26.49 4.79
C SER A 199 -5.37 -26.85 3.33
N ALA A 200 -5.11 -25.91 2.39
CA ALA A 200 -5.17 -26.14 0.95
C ALA A 200 -3.90 -26.79 0.38
N GLY A 201 -2.91 -27.11 1.23
CA GLY A 201 -1.68 -27.82 0.84
C GLY A 201 -0.52 -26.92 0.43
N MET A 202 -0.58 -25.61 0.71
CA MET A 202 0.54 -24.69 0.46
C MET A 202 1.64 -24.89 1.53
N PRO A 203 2.94 -24.91 1.17
CA PRO A 203 4.04 -24.99 2.13
C PRO A 203 3.99 -23.85 3.16
N LEU A 204 4.50 -24.09 4.39
CA LEU A 204 4.46 -23.09 5.47
C LEU A 204 5.15 -21.79 5.10
N PHE A 205 6.34 -21.85 4.48
CA PHE A 205 7.09 -20.67 4.07
C PHE A 205 6.30 -19.84 3.04
N ASP A 206 5.75 -20.51 2.02
CA ASP A 206 4.94 -19.89 0.98
C ASP A 206 3.67 -19.28 1.59
N SER A 207 2.99 -20.01 2.48
CA SER A 207 1.77 -19.54 3.14
C SER A 207 2.01 -18.28 3.97
N LEU A 208 3.15 -18.19 4.68
CA LEU A 208 3.52 -17.01 5.46
C LEU A 208 3.82 -15.81 4.54
N THR A 209 4.69 -16.00 3.55
CA THR A 209 5.16 -14.93 2.67
C THR A 209 4.05 -14.39 1.77
N VAL A 210 3.22 -15.28 1.20
CA VAL A 210 2.07 -14.89 0.37
C VAL A 210 1.02 -14.18 1.21
N SER A 211 0.70 -14.67 2.42
CA SER A 211 -0.25 -13.99 3.31
C SER A 211 0.23 -12.60 3.74
N PHE A 212 1.54 -12.40 3.93
CA PHE A 212 2.09 -11.07 4.20
C PHE A 212 1.87 -10.11 3.03
N GLY A 213 2.10 -10.58 1.80
CA GLY A 213 1.85 -9.81 0.60
C GLY A 213 0.36 -9.53 0.37
N THR A 214 -0.53 -10.49 0.65
CA THR A 214 -1.98 -10.31 0.55
C THR A 214 -2.49 -9.34 1.60
N ALA A 215 -2.11 -9.53 2.87
CA ALA A 215 -2.56 -8.69 3.97
C ALA A 215 -2.07 -7.24 3.83
N GLY A 216 -0.81 -7.06 3.44
CA GLY A 216 -0.24 -5.75 3.14
C GLY A 216 -0.76 -5.16 1.84
N THR A 217 -1.43 -5.95 0.97
CA THR A 217 -1.79 -5.58 -0.41
C THR A 217 -0.57 -5.14 -1.22
N GLY A 218 0.52 -5.93 -1.16
CA GLY A 218 1.80 -5.54 -1.75
C GLY A 218 2.27 -6.41 -2.91
N GLY A 219 1.94 -7.72 -2.93
CA GLY A 219 2.10 -8.57 -4.12
C GLY A 219 3.49 -9.09 -4.45
N PHE A 220 4.49 -8.95 -3.59
CA PHE A 220 5.76 -9.63 -3.82
C PHE A 220 5.60 -11.14 -3.77
N GLY A 221 5.79 -11.79 -4.92
CA GLY A 221 5.86 -13.24 -5.02
C GLY A 221 7.22 -13.77 -4.57
N ILE A 222 7.24 -15.06 -4.26
CA ILE A 222 8.47 -15.85 -4.01
C ILE A 222 8.81 -16.74 -5.20
N LYS A 223 7.94 -16.77 -6.21
CA LYS A 223 8.14 -17.45 -7.48
C LYS A 223 8.12 -16.46 -8.63
N ASN A 224 8.86 -16.77 -9.69
CA ASN A 224 8.90 -15.96 -10.91
C ASN A 224 7.53 -15.91 -11.61
N THR A 225 6.73 -16.95 -11.44
CA THR A 225 5.35 -17.06 -11.96
C THR A 225 4.30 -16.43 -11.06
N SER A 226 4.71 -15.74 -9.98
CA SER A 226 3.83 -15.19 -8.95
C SER A 226 2.94 -16.29 -8.31
N ILE A 227 1.63 -16.26 -8.53
CA ILE A 227 0.67 -17.24 -7.95
C ILE A 227 0.19 -18.27 -8.99
N ALA A 228 0.67 -18.20 -10.23
CA ALA A 228 0.17 -19.05 -11.32
C ALA A 228 0.34 -20.57 -11.08
N ASP A 229 1.45 -20.98 -10.45
CA ASP A 229 1.77 -22.40 -10.22
C ASP A 229 1.00 -23.06 -9.07
N TYR A 230 0.28 -22.28 -8.26
CA TYR A 230 -0.53 -22.84 -7.20
C TYR A 230 -1.89 -23.31 -7.69
N ASN A 231 -2.48 -24.27 -6.99
CA ASN A 231 -3.78 -24.82 -7.37
C ASN A 231 -4.90 -23.77 -7.27
N MET A 232 -6.01 -24.04 -7.95
CA MET A 232 -7.15 -23.13 -8.05
C MET A 232 -7.79 -22.79 -6.69
N VAL A 233 -7.71 -23.68 -5.71
CA VAL A 233 -8.25 -23.46 -4.35
C VAL A 233 -7.39 -22.41 -3.63
N ILE A 234 -6.08 -22.53 -3.70
CA ILE A 234 -5.13 -21.56 -3.15
C ILE A 234 -5.36 -20.17 -3.79
N GLN A 235 -5.44 -20.12 -5.12
CA GLN A 235 -5.71 -18.89 -5.85
C GLN A 235 -7.06 -18.25 -5.44
N ALA A 236 -8.11 -19.06 -5.23
CA ALA A 236 -9.41 -18.58 -4.78
C ALA A 236 -9.36 -18.01 -3.36
N ILE A 237 -8.64 -18.65 -2.43
CA ILE A 237 -8.44 -18.15 -1.07
C ILE A 237 -7.75 -16.78 -1.13
N ILE A 238 -6.65 -16.66 -1.87
CA ILE A 238 -5.91 -15.40 -2.02
C ILE A 238 -6.82 -14.32 -2.61
N SER A 239 -7.61 -14.63 -3.65
CA SER A 239 -8.56 -13.67 -4.26
C SER A 239 -9.55 -13.12 -3.25
N ILE A 240 -10.13 -13.99 -2.43
CA ILE A 240 -11.10 -13.60 -1.40
C ILE A 240 -10.42 -12.72 -0.34
N PHE A 241 -9.22 -13.09 0.13
CA PHE A 241 -8.52 -12.30 1.14
C PHE A 241 -8.02 -10.96 0.59
N MET A 242 -7.57 -10.88 -0.66
CA MET A 242 -7.30 -9.59 -1.32
C MET A 242 -8.52 -8.67 -1.23
N ILE A 243 -9.71 -9.15 -1.64
CA ILE A 243 -10.95 -8.37 -1.58
C ILE A 243 -11.25 -7.95 -0.13
N LEU A 244 -11.12 -8.86 0.83
CA LEU A 244 -11.36 -8.57 2.26
C LEU A 244 -10.40 -7.51 2.81
N PHE A 245 -9.11 -7.60 2.54
CA PHE A 245 -8.14 -6.57 2.96
C PHE A 245 -8.35 -5.22 2.27
N GLY A 246 -8.97 -5.19 1.09
CA GLY A 246 -9.37 -3.98 0.39
C GLY A 246 -10.63 -3.29 0.94
N VAL A 247 -11.38 -3.94 1.82
CA VAL A 247 -12.55 -3.34 2.50
C VAL A 247 -12.10 -2.39 3.61
N ASN A 248 -12.86 -1.33 3.84
CA ASN A 248 -12.66 -0.42 4.96
C ASN A 248 -12.68 -1.15 6.32
N PHE A 249 -11.60 -1.09 7.07
CA PHE A 249 -11.47 -1.79 8.37
C PHE A 249 -12.50 -1.32 9.42
N CYS A 250 -13.05 -0.11 9.28
CA CYS A 250 -14.17 0.33 10.10
C CYS A 250 -15.42 -0.54 9.90
N ALA A 251 -15.62 -1.16 8.73
CA ALA A 251 -16.73 -2.10 8.51
C ALA A 251 -16.60 -3.32 9.44
N TYR A 252 -15.40 -3.89 9.56
CA TYR A 252 -15.14 -5.01 10.46
C TYR A 252 -15.34 -4.62 11.92
N PHE A 253 -14.88 -3.43 12.31
CA PHE A 253 -15.12 -2.90 13.65
C PHE A 253 -16.62 -2.81 13.97
N LEU A 254 -17.45 -2.32 13.04
CA LEU A 254 -18.90 -2.25 13.20
C LEU A 254 -19.54 -3.65 13.25
N LEU A 255 -19.05 -4.61 12.45
CA LEU A 255 -19.53 -6.00 12.46
C LEU A 255 -19.26 -6.72 13.81
N LEU A 256 -18.10 -6.45 14.42
CA LEU A 256 -17.74 -7.00 15.74
C LEU A 256 -18.47 -6.31 16.89
N GLY A 257 -18.96 -5.09 16.68
CA GLY A 257 -19.70 -4.31 17.68
C GLY A 257 -21.21 -4.57 17.66
N ASN A 258 -21.93 -3.74 18.43
CA ASN A 258 -23.40 -3.83 18.55
C ASN A 258 -24.15 -3.24 17.32
N ASN A 259 -23.46 -2.54 16.43
CA ASN A 259 -24.05 -1.80 15.30
C ASN A 259 -23.86 -2.51 13.95
N LYS A 260 -24.08 -3.84 13.91
CA LYS A 260 -23.86 -4.65 12.70
C LYS A 260 -24.60 -4.13 11.45
N LYS A 261 -25.80 -3.59 11.62
CA LYS A 261 -26.61 -3.03 10.52
C LYS A 261 -25.95 -1.82 9.85
N ASP A 262 -25.13 -1.08 10.57
CA ASP A 262 -24.47 0.12 10.01
C ASP A 262 -23.26 -0.27 9.14
N ALA A 263 -22.64 -1.42 9.37
CA ALA A 263 -21.59 -1.95 8.49
C ALA A 263 -22.13 -2.19 7.07
N PHE A 264 -23.36 -2.72 6.98
CA PHE A 264 -24.02 -2.97 5.68
C PHE A 264 -24.60 -1.73 5.02
N LYS A 265 -24.54 -0.53 5.64
CA LYS A 265 -25.00 0.74 5.06
C LYS A 265 -23.86 1.60 4.51
N LEU A 266 -22.61 1.12 4.63
CA LEU A 266 -21.44 1.85 4.11
C LEU A 266 -21.49 1.93 2.58
N GLU A 267 -21.76 3.12 2.05
CA GLU A 267 -21.90 3.36 0.62
C GLU A 267 -20.61 2.99 -0.15
N GLU A 268 -19.44 3.27 0.43
CA GLU A 268 -18.16 2.94 -0.15
C GLU A 268 -17.98 1.44 -0.41
N VAL A 269 -18.37 0.58 0.55
CA VAL A 269 -18.24 -0.88 0.42
C VAL A 269 -19.17 -1.42 -0.67
N HIS A 270 -20.38 -0.87 -0.80
CA HIS A 270 -21.30 -1.26 -1.87
C HIS A 270 -20.74 -0.92 -3.26
N TRP A 271 -20.22 0.30 -3.42
CA TRP A 271 -19.62 0.70 -4.69
C TRP A 271 -18.37 -0.11 -5.01
N TYR A 272 -17.52 -0.38 -4.01
CA TYR A 272 -16.34 -1.23 -4.17
C TYR A 272 -16.70 -2.62 -4.71
N LEU A 273 -17.66 -3.32 -4.07
CA LEU A 273 -18.11 -4.64 -4.53
C LEU A 273 -18.81 -4.58 -5.89
N THR A 274 -19.56 -3.52 -6.18
CA THR A 274 -20.23 -3.33 -7.47
C THR A 274 -19.20 -3.13 -8.59
N ILE A 275 -18.15 -2.35 -8.37
CA ILE A 275 -17.05 -2.15 -9.34
C ILE A 275 -16.34 -3.48 -9.62
N ILE A 276 -16.03 -4.25 -8.57
CA ILE A 276 -15.42 -5.59 -8.74
C ILE A 276 -16.33 -6.48 -9.59
N ALA A 277 -17.60 -6.61 -9.22
CA ALA A 277 -18.54 -7.47 -9.94
C ALA A 277 -18.69 -7.05 -11.41
N GLY A 278 -18.79 -5.75 -11.69
CA GLY A 278 -18.89 -5.21 -13.05
C GLY A 278 -17.63 -5.47 -13.87
N ALA A 279 -16.45 -5.21 -13.31
CA ALA A 279 -15.17 -5.44 -13.98
C ALA A 279 -14.96 -6.94 -14.26
N VAL A 280 -15.23 -7.81 -13.29
CA VAL A 280 -15.15 -9.26 -13.45
C VAL A 280 -16.09 -9.76 -14.55
N ALA A 281 -17.34 -9.29 -14.56
CA ALA A 281 -18.30 -9.69 -15.61
C ALA A 281 -17.84 -9.27 -17.03
N ILE A 282 -17.38 -8.02 -17.19
CA ILE A 282 -16.88 -7.51 -18.47
C ILE A 282 -15.67 -8.33 -18.94
N ILE A 283 -14.68 -8.54 -18.07
CA ILE A 283 -13.47 -9.28 -18.42
C ILE A 283 -13.78 -10.76 -18.71
N THR A 284 -14.60 -11.41 -17.89
CA THR A 284 -14.99 -12.81 -18.09
C THR A 284 -15.63 -13.02 -19.46
N ILE A 285 -16.57 -12.17 -19.85
CA ILE A 285 -17.22 -12.24 -21.17
C ILE A 285 -16.21 -12.00 -22.30
N ASN A 286 -15.30 -11.04 -22.12
CA ASN A 286 -14.35 -10.66 -23.15
C ASN A 286 -13.19 -11.64 -23.32
N THR A 287 -12.87 -12.43 -22.28
CA THR A 287 -11.77 -13.41 -22.31
C THR A 287 -12.24 -14.88 -22.41
N LYS A 288 -13.55 -15.13 -22.51
CA LYS A 288 -14.13 -16.49 -22.51
C LYS A 288 -13.50 -17.41 -23.55
N ASP A 289 -13.16 -16.89 -24.72
CA ASP A 289 -12.61 -17.67 -25.85
C ASP A 289 -11.09 -17.93 -25.71
N MET A 290 -10.43 -17.33 -24.72
CA MET A 290 -9.01 -17.55 -24.38
C MET A 290 -8.80 -18.72 -23.42
N PHE A 291 -9.85 -19.15 -22.72
CA PHE A 291 -9.79 -20.21 -21.70
C PHE A 291 -10.67 -21.41 -22.08
N HIS A 292 -10.35 -22.58 -21.54
CA HIS A 292 -11.06 -23.82 -21.85
C HIS A 292 -12.58 -23.78 -21.52
N ASN A 293 -12.95 -23.01 -20.50
CA ASN A 293 -14.33 -22.85 -20.07
C ASN A 293 -14.59 -21.52 -19.39
N LEU A 294 -15.86 -21.14 -19.28
CA LEU A 294 -16.29 -19.91 -18.68
C LEU A 294 -15.88 -19.78 -17.18
N PHE A 295 -15.83 -20.91 -16.46
CA PHE A 295 -15.43 -20.91 -15.05
C PHE A 295 -13.96 -20.54 -14.88
N THR A 296 -13.07 -21.05 -15.72
CA THR A 296 -11.64 -20.68 -15.71
C THR A 296 -11.45 -19.21 -16.09
N ALA A 297 -12.18 -18.71 -17.09
CA ALA A 297 -12.18 -17.29 -17.45
C ALA A 297 -12.64 -16.42 -16.26
N PHE A 298 -13.74 -16.79 -15.60
CA PHE A 298 -14.24 -16.11 -14.39
C PHE A 298 -13.20 -16.14 -13.26
N HIS A 299 -12.56 -17.28 -13.00
CA HIS A 299 -11.56 -17.43 -11.95
C HIS A 299 -10.38 -16.48 -12.14
N HIS A 300 -9.78 -16.46 -13.34
CA HIS A 300 -8.66 -15.56 -13.62
C HIS A 300 -9.10 -14.09 -13.69
N ALA A 301 -10.29 -13.79 -14.21
CA ALA A 301 -10.84 -12.44 -14.18
C ALA A 301 -11.04 -11.93 -12.74
N LEU A 302 -11.64 -12.77 -11.88
CA LEU A 302 -11.83 -12.43 -10.45
C LEU A 302 -10.49 -12.20 -9.76
N PHE A 303 -9.51 -13.07 -9.96
CA PHE A 303 -8.19 -12.94 -9.37
C PHE A 303 -7.52 -11.64 -9.80
N GLN A 304 -7.46 -11.35 -11.11
CA GLN A 304 -6.78 -10.15 -11.61
C GLN A 304 -7.50 -8.85 -11.22
N VAL A 305 -8.84 -8.82 -11.26
CA VAL A 305 -9.60 -7.66 -10.79
C VAL A 305 -9.39 -7.46 -9.29
N ALA A 306 -9.46 -8.53 -8.48
CA ALA A 306 -9.18 -8.45 -7.04
C ALA A 306 -7.77 -7.92 -6.79
N SER A 307 -6.76 -8.48 -7.46
CA SER A 307 -5.37 -8.08 -7.35
C SER A 307 -5.15 -6.60 -7.69
N VAL A 308 -5.73 -6.13 -8.78
CA VAL A 308 -5.52 -4.77 -9.27
C VAL A 308 -6.30 -3.73 -8.45
N ILE A 309 -7.57 -3.97 -8.12
CA ILE A 309 -8.38 -2.99 -7.36
C ILE A 309 -7.91 -2.84 -5.92
N THR A 310 -7.43 -3.92 -5.33
CA THR A 310 -6.87 -3.88 -3.97
C THR A 310 -5.44 -3.39 -3.94
N THR A 311 -4.88 -3.14 -5.12
CA THR A 311 -3.47 -2.76 -5.31
C THR A 311 -2.48 -3.79 -4.75
N THR A 312 -2.85 -5.08 -4.81
CA THR A 312 -1.97 -6.16 -4.36
C THR A 312 -0.92 -6.50 -5.39
N GLY A 313 -1.29 -6.67 -6.68
CA GLY A 313 -0.32 -6.88 -7.75
C GLY A 313 0.06 -8.35 -8.02
N TYR A 314 -0.50 -9.34 -7.33
CA TYR A 314 -0.32 -10.76 -7.68
C TYR A 314 -0.93 -11.09 -9.05
N SER A 315 -0.36 -12.07 -9.73
CA SER A 315 -0.87 -12.54 -11.04
C SER A 315 -0.99 -14.06 -11.08
N THR A 316 -2.01 -14.54 -11.82
CA THR A 316 -2.20 -15.96 -12.16
C THR A 316 -2.04 -16.20 -13.66
N THR A 317 -2.05 -15.15 -14.45
CA THR A 317 -1.88 -15.16 -15.91
C THR A 317 -1.26 -13.86 -16.36
N ASP A 318 -0.64 -13.86 -17.53
CA ASP A 318 -0.18 -12.63 -18.16
C ASP A 318 -1.37 -11.88 -18.78
N PHE A 319 -1.89 -10.89 -18.07
CA PHE A 319 -3.02 -10.08 -18.54
C PHE A 319 -2.63 -9.07 -19.64
N ASP A 320 -1.35 -8.88 -19.92
CA ASP A 320 -0.92 -8.05 -21.07
C ASP A 320 -1.32 -8.71 -22.40
N LEU A 321 -1.49 -10.02 -22.41
CA LEU A 321 -1.97 -10.79 -23.58
C LEU A 321 -3.49 -10.73 -23.74
N TRP A 322 -4.23 -10.17 -22.79
CA TRP A 322 -5.70 -10.11 -22.84
C TRP A 322 -6.19 -9.10 -23.89
N PRO A 323 -7.44 -9.26 -24.38
CA PRO A 323 -8.04 -8.33 -25.33
C PRO A 323 -8.02 -6.90 -24.81
N GLN A 324 -7.97 -5.93 -25.73
CA GLN A 324 -7.81 -4.51 -25.42
C GLN A 324 -8.84 -3.98 -24.42
N LEU A 325 -10.10 -4.42 -24.50
CA LEU A 325 -11.14 -4.01 -23.55
C LEU A 325 -10.81 -4.45 -22.13
N SER A 326 -10.37 -5.70 -21.94
CA SER A 326 -10.00 -6.23 -20.63
C SER A 326 -8.81 -5.48 -20.03
N ARG A 327 -7.77 -5.19 -20.83
CA ARG A 327 -6.64 -4.36 -20.40
C ARG A 327 -7.08 -2.94 -20.00
N ALA A 328 -7.95 -2.32 -20.80
CA ALA A 328 -8.48 -0.97 -20.49
C ALA A 328 -9.28 -0.96 -19.18
N VAL A 329 -10.11 -1.98 -18.93
CA VAL A 329 -10.85 -2.13 -17.66
C VAL A 329 -9.88 -2.24 -16.49
N LEU A 330 -8.82 -3.09 -16.59
CA LEU A 330 -7.82 -3.22 -15.55
C LEU A 330 -7.11 -1.88 -15.28
N VAL A 331 -6.71 -1.14 -16.32
CA VAL A 331 -6.07 0.19 -16.16
C VAL A 331 -7.01 1.18 -15.45
N ILE A 332 -8.30 1.20 -15.77
CA ILE A 332 -9.28 2.04 -15.08
C ILE A 332 -9.37 1.66 -13.59
N VAL A 333 -9.41 0.36 -13.31
CA VAL A 333 -9.48 -0.16 -11.94
C VAL A 333 -8.19 0.16 -11.15
N MET A 334 -7.00 0.22 -11.80
CA MET A 334 -5.75 0.68 -11.18
C MET A 334 -5.88 2.09 -10.57
N PHE A 335 -6.57 3.01 -11.22
CA PHE A 335 -6.78 4.37 -10.69
C PHE A 335 -7.79 4.40 -9.55
N ILE A 336 -8.83 3.57 -9.60
CA ILE A 336 -9.89 3.58 -8.58
C ILE A 336 -9.33 3.17 -7.21
N GLY A 337 -8.64 2.03 -7.15
CA GLY A 337 -8.06 1.49 -5.92
C GLY A 337 -9.10 0.90 -4.96
N ALA A 338 -8.67 0.66 -3.69
CA ALA A 338 -9.48 0.05 -2.64
C ALA A 338 -10.30 1.07 -1.83
N CYS A 339 -10.99 0.61 -0.78
CA CYS A 339 -11.71 1.48 0.16
C CYS A 339 -10.75 2.34 1.00
N ALA A 340 -11.20 3.53 1.37
CA ALA A 340 -10.50 4.33 2.38
C ALA A 340 -10.47 3.60 3.73
N GLY A 341 -9.32 3.66 4.43
CA GLY A 341 -9.16 2.91 5.68
C GLY A 341 -9.03 1.40 5.50
N SER A 342 -8.59 0.95 4.32
CA SER A 342 -8.07 -0.39 4.03
C SER A 342 -6.55 -0.35 3.91
N THR A 343 -5.91 -1.49 3.67
CA THR A 343 -4.47 -1.58 3.39
C THR A 343 -4.11 -1.17 1.97
N GLY A 344 -5.06 -1.19 1.02
CA GLY A 344 -4.82 -0.90 -0.39
C GLY A 344 -4.43 0.56 -0.70
N GLY A 345 -3.81 0.77 -1.83
CA GLY A 345 -3.42 2.06 -2.42
C GLY A 345 -4.49 2.69 -3.32
N GLY A 346 -4.08 3.46 -4.33
CA GLY A 346 -4.93 4.13 -5.32
C GLY A 346 -5.63 5.40 -4.81
N ILE A 347 -6.45 6.00 -5.68
CA ILE A 347 -7.20 7.24 -5.36
C ILE A 347 -8.23 7.02 -4.25
N LYS A 348 -8.73 5.82 -4.07
CA LYS A 348 -9.78 5.33 -3.16
C LYS A 348 -11.20 5.52 -3.70
N VAL A 349 -11.99 4.46 -3.52
CA VAL A 349 -13.41 4.43 -3.96
C VAL A 349 -14.20 5.61 -3.40
N SER A 350 -14.02 5.97 -2.12
CA SER A 350 -14.71 7.11 -1.50
C SER A 350 -14.47 8.44 -2.21
N ARG A 351 -13.24 8.70 -2.66
CA ARG A 351 -12.94 9.95 -3.42
C ARG A 351 -13.58 9.93 -4.79
N ILE A 352 -13.57 8.79 -5.48
CA ILE A 352 -14.26 8.66 -6.77
C ILE A 352 -15.76 8.93 -6.63
N ILE A 353 -16.40 8.36 -5.59
CA ILE A 353 -17.82 8.63 -5.30
C ILE A 353 -18.07 10.13 -5.07
N ILE A 354 -17.21 10.79 -4.28
CA ILE A 354 -17.34 12.23 -3.99
C ILE A 354 -17.17 13.05 -5.28
N LEU A 355 -16.17 12.72 -6.12
CA LEU A 355 -15.96 13.42 -7.40
C LEU A 355 -17.16 13.26 -8.32
N VAL A 356 -17.69 12.05 -8.49
CA VAL A 356 -18.89 11.81 -9.32
C VAL A 356 -20.11 12.58 -8.77
N LYS A 357 -20.31 12.58 -7.44
CA LYS A 357 -21.38 13.36 -6.81
C LYS A 357 -21.17 14.86 -6.97
N SER A 358 -19.93 15.36 -6.94
CA SER A 358 -19.60 16.77 -7.16
C SER A 358 -19.96 17.19 -8.60
N VAL A 359 -19.57 16.40 -9.61
CA VAL A 359 -19.97 16.66 -11.00
C VAL A 359 -21.48 16.66 -11.15
N LYS A 360 -22.18 15.70 -10.53
CA LYS A 360 -23.66 15.63 -10.57
C LYS A 360 -24.32 16.81 -9.88
N GLN A 361 -23.70 17.36 -8.82
CA GLN A 361 -24.14 18.57 -8.14
C GLN A 361 -24.00 19.79 -9.06
N GLU A 362 -22.83 19.98 -9.69
CA GLU A 362 -22.58 21.09 -10.62
C GLU A 362 -23.55 21.08 -11.81
N LEU A 363 -23.74 19.92 -12.44
CA LEU A 363 -24.75 19.77 -13.48
C LEU A 363 -26.17 20.16 -12.99
N GLY A 364 -26.48 19.81 -11.73
CA GLY A 364 -27.74 20.20 -11.10
C GLY A 364 -27.88 21.69 -10.89
N TYR A 365 -26.78 22.42 -10.62
CA TYR A 365 -26.81 23.91 -10.52
C TYR A 365 -27.03 24.59 -11.86
N PHE A 366 -26.47 24.06 -12.97
CA PHE A 366 -26.75 24.58 -14.30
C PHE A 366 -28.24 24.48 -14.68
N ILE A 367 -28.92 23.39 -14.24
CA ILE A 367 -30.36 23.20 -14.53
C ILE A 367 -31.23 24.00 -13.56
N HIS A 368 -30.85 24.03 -12.27
CA HIS A 368 -31.63 24.70 -11.21
C HIS A 368 -30.71 25.56 -10.33
N PRO A 369 -30.35 26.82 -10.78
CA PRO A 369 -29.35 27.66 -10.09
C PRO A 369 -29.70 28.03 -8.64
N ARG A 370 -30.96 28.00 -8.27
CA ARG A 370 -31.41 28.33 -6.90
C ARG A 370 -31.54 27.14 -5.99
N SER A 371 -31.23 25.91 -6.47
CA SER A 371 -31.33 24.71 -5.63
C SER A 371 -30.10 24.57 -4.74
N VAL A 372 -30.31 24.39 -3.44
CA VAL A 372 -29.24 24.06 -2.49
C VAL A 372 -29.17 22.55 -2.35
N LYS A 373 -28.21 21.90 -3.04
CA LYS A 373 -27.96 20.46 -2.94
C LYS A 373 -26.70 20.21 -2.13
N VAL A 374 -26.80 19.36 -1.11
CA VAL A 374 -25.66 18.97 -0.26
C VAL A 374 -25.22 17.57 -0.64
N ILE A 375 -23.91 17.40 -0.88
CA ILE A 375 -23.32 16.07 -1.11
C ILE A 375 -23.35 15.29 0.19
N LYS A 376 -23.87 14.06 0.14
CA LYS A 376 -23.96 13.14 1.29
C LYS A 376 -23.11 11.90 1.03
N MET A 377 -22.50 11.37 2.08
CA MET A 377 -21.85 10.06 2.15
C MET A 377 -22.42 9.32 3.36
N ASP A 378 -22.82 8.06 3.22
CA ASP A 378 -23.52 7.29 4.26
C ASP A 378 -24.71 8.04 4.88
N ASN A 379 -25.51 8.74 4.06
CA ASN A 379 -26.62 9.61 4.45
C ASN A 379 -26.23 10.84 5.31
N LYS A 380 -24.95 11.13 5.51
CA LYS A 380 -24.46 12.28 6.26
C LYS A 380 -23.93 13.36 5.31
N PRO A 381 -24.24 14.65 5.56
CA PRO A 381 -23.72 15.73 4.73
C PRO A 381 -22.20 15.86 4.87
N LEU A 382 -21.51 16.01 3.75
CA LEU A 382 -20.08 16.30 3.74
C LEU A 382 -19.81 17.78 3.93
N SER A 383 -18.74 18.13 4.66
CA SER A 383 -18.30 19.50 4.77
C SER A 383 -17.71 20.03 3.46
N ALA A 384 -17.88 21.33 3.20
CA ALA A 384 -17.25 21.97 2.04
C ALA A 384 -15.73 21.80 2.02
N ASN A 385 -15.09 21.78 3.21
CA ASN A 385 -13.65 21.54 3.33
C ASN A 385 -13.26 20.13 2.88
N SER A 386 -14.08 19.12 3.17
CA SER A 386 -13.82 17.74 2.73
C SER A 386 -13.89 17.63 1.20
N ILE A 387 -14.90 18.24 0.58
CA ILE A 387 -15.07 18.24 -0.89
C ILE A 387 -13.89 18.98 -1.55
N ARG A 388 -13.55 20.18 -1.04
CA ARG A 388 -12.40 20.94 -1.52
C ARG A 388 -11.09 20.13 -1.39
N GLY A 389 -10.92 19.42 -0.28
CA GLY A 389 -9.75 18.54 -0.06
C GLY A 389 -9.65 17.42 -1.09
N VAL A 390 -10.77 16.78 -1.46
CA VAL A 390 -10.80 15.74 -2.50
C VAL A 390 -10.44 16.32 -3.88
N ASN A 391 -11.00 17.49 -4.23
CA ASN A 391 -10.68 18.17 -5.51
C ASN A 391 -9.21 18.57 -5.56
N ALA A 392 -8.66 19.15 -4.48
CA ALA A 392 -7.25 19.51 -4.39
C ALA A 392 -6.33 18.28 -4.50
N PHE A 393 -6.70 17.16 -3.84
CA PHE A 393 -5.98 15.90 -3.96
C PHE A 393 -5.94 15.42 -5.42
N PHE A 394 -7.07 15.42 -6.11
CA PHE A 394 -7.15 14.96 -7.49
C PHE A 394 -6.30 15.81 -8.45
N VAL A 395 -6.33 17.14 -8.29
CA VAL A 395 -5.49 18.07 -9.08
C VAL A 395 -4.00 17.79 -8.79
N THR A 396 -3.61 17.67 -7.51
CA THR A 396 -2.22 17.40 -7.13
C THR A 396 -1.74 16.05 -7.67
N TYR A 397 -2.60 15.03 -7.56
CA TYR A 397 -2.34 13.69 -8.11
C TYR A 397 -2.07 13.75 -9.62
N THR A 398 -2.93 14.44 -10.37
CA THR A 398 -2.78 14.58 -11.82
C THR A 398 -1.51 15.32 -12.20
N LEU A 399 -1.14 16.37 -11.46
CA LEU A 399 0.10 17.12 -11.70
C LEU A 399 1.35 16.25 -11.46
N ILE A 400 1.38 15.48 -10.37
CA ILE A 400 2.48 14.55 -10.10
C ILE A 400 2.54 13.49 -11.20
N PHE A 401 1.41 12.86 -11.52
CA PHE A 401 1.32 11.84 -12.57
C PHE A 401 1.91 12.33 -13.90
N VAL A 402 1.49 13.52 -14.36
CA VAL A 402 1.98 14.10 -15.61
C VAL A 402 3.48 14.43 -15.52
N ALA A 403 3.93 15.00 -14.40
CA ALA A 403 5.34 15.33 -14.21
C ALA A 403 6.23 14.07 -14.22
N SER A 404 5.83 13.04 -13.46
CA SER A 404 6.56 11.76 -13.42
C SER A 404 6.58 11.10 -14.80
N LEU A 405 5.44 11.06 -15.50
CA LEU A 405 5.36 10.51 -16.85
C LEU A 405 6.31 11.22 -17.81
N LEU A 406 6.35 12.55 -17.81
CA LEU A 406 7.26 13.32 -18.67
C LEU A 406 8.73 13.02 -18.37
N ILE A 407 9.09 12.87 -17.08
CA ILE A 407 10.49 12.61 -16.72
C ILE A 407 10.91 11.19 -17.13
N ILE A 408 10.09 10.16 -16.89
CA ILE A 408 10.51 8.80 -17.24
C ILE A 408 10.53 8.53 -18.74
N THR A 409 9.86 9.36 -19.55
CA THR A 409 9.95 9.25 -21.04
C THR A 409 11.34 9.53 -21.58
N PHE A 410 12.27 10.12 -20.81
CA PHE A 410 13.68 10.26 -21.22
C PHE A 410 14.37 8.91 -21.44
N ASP A 411 13.86 7.82 -20.85
CA ASP A 411 14.38 6.45 -21.06
C ASP A 411 13.94 5.85 -22.42
N ASN A 412 13.11 6.54 -23.20
CA ASN A 412 12.68 6.17 -24.56
C ASN A 412 11.94 4.82 -24.67
N PHE A 413 11.25 4.39 -23.63
CA PHE A 413 10.33 3.26 -23.71
C PHE A 413 8.98 3.68 -24.33
N ASP A 414 8.19 2.71 -24.78
CA ASP A 414 6.86 2.97 -25.33
C ASP A 414 5.92 3.64 -24.32
N LEU A 415 4.96 4.41 -24.84
CA LEU A 415 4.06 5.20 -24.02
C LEU A 415 3.24 4.34 -23.04
N VAL A 416 2.85 3.12 -23.43
CA VAL A 416 2.04 2.23 -22.56
C VAL A 416 2.89 1.76 -21.38
N THR A 417 4.15 1.37 -21.61
CA THR A 417 5.11 1.03 -20.55
C THR A 417 5.27 2.19 -19.58
N ASN A 418 5.60 3.39 -20.07
CA ASN A 418 5.82 4.56 -19.22
C ASN A 418 4.53 4.95 -18.46
N PHE A 419 3.40 5.03 -19.15
CA PHE A 419 2.12 5.37 -18.55
C PHE A 419 1.73 4.40 -17.43
N THR A 420 1.85 3.10 -17.69
CA THR A 420 1.47 2.09 -16.70
C THR A 420 2.49 1.90 -15.59
N ALA A 421 3.78 2.22 -15.84
CA ALA A 421 4.78 2.26 -14.79
C ALA A 421 4.47 3.35 -13.76
N VAL A 422 4.15 4.59 -14.18
CA VAL A 422 3.71 5.65 -13.27
C VAL A 422 2.39 5.29 -12.61
N THR A 423 1.43 4.72 -13.37
CA THR A 423 0.15 4.29 -12.81
C THR A 423 0.35 3.27 -11.70
N ALA A 424 1.18 2.26 -11.92
CA ALA A 424 1.45 1.19 -10.98
C ALA A 424 2.17 1.70 -9.72
N THR A 425 3.15 2.58 -9.86
CA THR A 425 3.93 3.10 -8.73
C THR A 425 3.16 4.14 -7.92
N LEU A 426 2.49 5.09 -8.55
CA LEU A 426 1.72 6.13 -7.85
C LEU A 426 0.46 5.60 -7.17
N ASN A 427 -0.11 4.49 -7.66
CA ASN A 427 -1.24 3.81 -7.02
C ASN A 427 -0.83 2.62 -6.14
N ASN A 428 0.48 2.32 -6.03
CA ASN A 428 1.02 1.22 -5.23
C ASN A 428 0.44 -0.15 -5.60
N ILE A 429 0.52 -0.56 -6.90
CA ILE A 429 -0.10 -1.79 -7.44
C ILE A 429 0.94 -2.86 -7.79
N GLY A 430 2.11 -2.46 -8.27
CA GLY A 430 3.19 -3.32 -8.75
C GLY A 430 3.22 -3.47 -10.26
N PRO A 431 2.55 -4.46 -10.86
CA PRO A 431 2.62 -4.65 -12.31
C PRO A 431 1.80 -3.61 -13.08
N GLY A 432 2.35 -3.19 -14.24
CA GLY A 432 1.65 -2.40 -15.25
C GLY A 432 1.30 -3.23 -16.49
N LEU A 433 1.62 -2.72 -17.68
CA LEU A 433 1.48 -3.38 -18.96
C LEU A 433 2.81 -3.35 -19.72
N LYS A 434 2.95 -4.17 -20.75
CA LYS A 434 4.14 -4.28 -21.57
C LYS A 434 5.39 -4.65 -20.76
N LEU A 435 6.48 -3.88 -20.85
CA LEU A 435 7.76 -4.18 -20.21
C LEU A 435 7.69 -4.21 -18.67
N VAL A 436 6.69 -3.56 -18.08
CA VAL A 436 6.40 -3.60 -16.62
C VAL A 436 5.16 -4.42 -16.30
N GLY A 437 4.73 -5.28 -17.22
CA GLY A 437 3.61 -6.22 -17.03
C GLY A 437 3.91 -7.31 -16.01
N PRO A 438 2.98 -8.29 -15.84
CA PRO A 438 3.12 -9.37 -14.85
C PRO A 438 4.38 -10.22 -14.99
N THR A 439 4.93 -10.32 -16.20
CA THR A 439 6.15 -11.07 -16.53
C THR A 439 7.38 -10.18 -16.71
N GLY A 440 7.21 -8.86 -16.60
CA GLY A 440 8.27 -7.87 -16.70
C GLY A 440 8.77 -7.40 -15.33
N ASN A 441 9.73 -6.47 -15.35
CA ASN A 441 10.25 -5.84 -14.12
C ASN A 441 10.70 -4.40 -14.36
N PHE A 442 10.95 -3.66 -13.28
CA PHE A 442 11.37 -2.25 -13.32
C PHE A 442 12.90 -2.07 -13.40
N GLY A 443 13.66 -3.16 -13.48
CA GLY A 443 15.11 -3.12 -13.64
C GLY A 443 15.59 -2.40 -14.89
N ILE A 444 14.75 -2.36 -15.93
CA ILE A 444 15.02 -1.73 -17.23
C ILE A 444 15.21 -0.21 -17.16
N PHE A 445 14.63 0.47 -16.16
CA PHE A 445 14.67 1.93 -16.06
C PHE A 445 16.03 2.44 -15.59
N SER A 446 16.38 3.64 -16.05
CA SER A 446 17.57 4.37 -15.60
C SER A 446 17.49 4.70 -14.10
N PRO A 447 18.61 4.96 -13.42
CA PRO A 447 18.62 5.38 -12.03
C PRO A 447 17.74 6.62 -11.76
N VAL A 448 17.71 7.58 -12.69
CA VAL A 448 16.87 8.79 -12.56
C VAL A 448 15.38 8.41 -12.57
N ALA A 449 14.95 7.62 -13.54
CA ALA A 449 13.57 7.14 -13.62
C ALA A 449 13.19 6.32 -12.37
N LYS A 450 14.09 5.46 -11.88
CA LYS A 450 13.87 4.70 -10.62
C LYS A 450 13.65 5.62 -9.42
N TYR A 451 14.42 6.72 -9.27
CA TYR A 451 14.19 7.69 -8.20
C TYR A 451 12.83 8.40 -8.31
N ILE A 452 12.36 8.71 -9.52
CA ILE A 452 11.02 9.28 -9.73
C ILE A 452 9.94 8.27 -9.36
N LEU A 453 10.06 7.03 -9.82
CA LEU A 453 9.10 5.96 -9.47
C LEU A 453 9.11 5.65 -7.96
N MET A 454 10.26 5.71 -7.28
CA MET A 454 10.35 5.62 -5.81
C MET A 454 9.63 6.79 -5.12
N PHE A 455 9.76 8.01 -5.66
CA PHE A 455 9.00 9.15 -5.17
C PHE A 455 7.48 8.93 -5.35
N ASP A 456 7.06 8.42 -6.51
CA ASP A 456 5.64 8.11 -6.77
C ASP A 456 5.09 7.07 -5.78
N MET A 457 5.84 6.00 -5.48
CA MET A 457 5.46 4.99 -4.50
C MET A 457 5.25 5.60 -3.11
N LEU A 458 6.18 6.45 -2.66
CA LEU A 458 6.09 7.14 -1.38
C LEU A 458 4.94 8.16 -1.37
N ALA A 459 4.76 8.92 -2.46
CA ALA A 459 3.70 9.89 -2.60
C ALA A 459 2.32 9.22 -2.60
N GLY A 460 2.15 8.13 -3.32
CA GLY A 460 0.93 7.33 -3.34
C GLY A 460 0.57 6.79 -1.96
N ARG A 461 1.53 6.17 -1.28
CA ARG A 461 1.31 5.57 0.05
C ARG A 461 1.01 6.60 1.13
N LEU A 462 1.67 7.74 1.11
CA LEU A 462 1.52 8.83 2.08
C LEU A 462 0.43 9.85 1.69
N GLU A 463 -0.39 9.54 0.69
CA GLU A 463 -1.47 10.43 0.23
C GLU A 463 -0.99 11.84 -0.19
N LEU A 464 0.15 11.90 -0.87
CA LEU A 464 0.80 13.04 -1.52
C LEU A 464 1.35 14.10 -0.56
N TYR A 465 0.53 14.67 0.32
CA TYR A 465 0.89 15.85 1.11
C TYR A 465 2.06 15.66 2.08
N PRO A 466 2.19 14.55 2.84
CA PRO A 466 3.33 14.37 3.74
C PRO A 466 4.68 14.41 3.04
N ILE A 467 4.78 13.80 1.86
CA ILE A 467 6.03 13.81 1.09
C ILE A 467 6.28 15.17 0.45
N LEU A 468 5.25 15.85 -0.08
CA LEU A 468 5.38 17.18 -0.68
C LEU A 468 5.78 18.24 0.34
N LEU A 469 5.36 18.11 1.60
CA LEU A 469 5.75 19.02 2.67
C LEU A 469 7.26 19.00 2.94
N LEU A 470 7.97 17.89 2.66
CA LEU A 470 9.43 17.85 2.79
C LEU A 470 10.13 18.85 1.86
N PHE A 471 9.55 19.13 0.70
CA PHE A 471 10.08 20.05 -0.31
C PHE A 471 9.62 21.51 -0.09
N THR A 472 8.78 21.77 0.95
CA THR A 472 8.24 23.10 1.20
C THR A 472 9.14 23.86 2.21
N PRO A 473 9.90 24.92 1.79
CA PRO A 473 10.88 25.58 2.65
C PRO A 473 10.28 26.19 3.92
N SER A 474 9.03 26.66 3.88
CA SER A 474 8.33 27.26 5.03
C SER A 474 8.10 26.28 6.17
N VAL A 475 8.05 24.98 5.90
CA VAL A 475 7.88 23.91 6.90
C VAL A 475 9.11 23.83 7.83
N TRP A 476 10.31 24.06 7.28
CA TRP A 476 11.57 23.93 8.01
C TRP A 476 11.94 25.15 8.85
N LYS A 477 11.26 26.28 8.66
CA LYS A 477 11.50 27.49 9.45
C LYS A 477 11.04 27.30 10.89
N LYS A 478 11.88 27.75 11.86
CA LYS A 478 11.48 27.91 13.28
C LYS A 478 10.48 29.07 13.35
N HIS A 479 9.35 28.84 13.97
CA HIS A 479 8.51 29.93 14.51
C HIS A 479 8.96 30.22 15.92
#